data_c9c0b8a75638623b876670fa23119214
#
_entry.id   c9c0b8a75638623b876670fa23119214
#
_cell.length_a   1.000
_cell.length_b   1.000
_cell.length_c   1.000
_cell.angle_alpha   90.00
_cell.angle_beta   90.00
_cell.angle_gamma   90.00
#
_symmetry.space_group_name_H-M   'P 1'
#
loop_
_entity.id
_entity.type
_entity.pdbx_description
1 polymer ?
#
loop_
_entity_poly.entity_id
_entity_poly.type
_entity_poly.pdbx_seq_one_letter_code
_entity_poly.pdbx_strand_id
1 'polypeptide(L)'
;MSREELLARYRELVLGELPRRAREAHWVVREDHCFGRIVLDSTVGGCWYDVLDRRRSPAFAQLDDEQLTTAVALAERVLAEGDPLLRELDAQSLAWRGKRPKHPAA
;
A
#
# COMPACT_ATOMS: atom_id res chain seq x y z
N MET A 1 -12.46 -14.24 5.48
CA MET A 1 -12.41 -13.18 6.52
C MET A 1 -13.61 -12.26 6.36
N SER A 2 -14.17 -11.82 7.46
CA SER A 2 -15.20 -10.79 7.45
C SER A 2 -14.62 -9.44 7.04
N ARG A 3 -15.49 -8.51 6.65
CA ARG A 3 -15.05 -7.14 6.34
C ARG A 3 -14.34 -6.49 7.52
N GLU A 4 -14.86 -6.68 8.73
CA GLU A 4 -14.24 -6.12 9.95
C GLU A 4 -12.83 -6.68 10.16
N GLU A 5 -12.65 -7.98 9.95
CA GLU A 5 -11.35 -8.62 10.07
C GLU A 5 -10.37 -8.12 8.99
N LEU A 6 -10.84 -7.93 7.76
CA LEU A 6 -10.04 -7.39 6.66
C LEU A 6 -9.59 -5.96 6.96
N LEU A 7 -10.50 -5.12 7.44
CA LEU A 7 -10.19 -3.74 7.82
C LEU A 7 -9.17 -3.70 8.97
N ALA A 8 -9.36 -4.55 9.98
CA ALA A 8 -8.42 -4.64 11.10
C ALA A 8 -7.04 -5.08 10.63
N ARG A 9 -6.99 -6.10 9.77
CA ARG A 9 -5.71 -6.60 9.24
C ARG A 9 -5.01 -5.58 8.35
N TYR A 10 -5.75 -4.84 7.54
CA TYR A 10 -5.20 -3.75 6.75
C TYR A 10 -4.51 -2.72 7.65
N ARG A 11 -5.20 -2.30 8.72
CA ARG A 11 -4.63 -1.32 9.66
C ARG A 11 -3.37 -1.84 10.33
N GLU A 12 -3.38 -3.09 10.80
CA GLU A 12 -2.20 -3.70 11.42
C GLU A 12 -1.00 -3.69 10.48
N LEU A 13 -1.22 -4.06 9.22
CA LEU A 13 -0.14 -4.14 8.23
C LEU A 13 0.34 -2.77 7.78
N VAL A 14 -0.57 -1.97 7.23
CA VAL A 14 -0.21 -0.73 6.53
C VAL A 14 0.18 0.39 7.50
N LEU A 15 -0.49 0.47 8.64
CA LEU A 15 -0.24 1.53 9.62
C LEU A 15 0.74 1.11 10.72
N GLY A 16 1.06 -0.17 10.84
CA GLY A 16 1.89 -0.69 11.94
C GLY A 16 3.06 -1.52 11.49
N GLU A 17 2.82 -2.75 11.05
CA GLU A 17 3.88 -3.72 10.76
C GLU A 17 4.81 -3.29 9.62
N LEU A 18 4.27 -2.80 8.51
CA LEU A 18 5.08 -2.38 7.37
C LEU A 18 5.98 -1.19 7.69
N PRO A 19 5.47 -0.09 8.27
CA PRO A 19 6.35 1.03 8.65
C PRO A 19 7.43 0.62 9.65
N ARG A 20 7.09 -0.20 10.64
CA ARG A 20 8.07 -0.69 11.64
C ARG A 20 9.16 -1.52 10.97
N ARG A 21 8.77 -2.49 10.16
CA ARG A 21 9.72 -3.35 9.44
C ARG A 21 10.59 -2.55 8.49
N ALA A 22 10.00 -1.57 7.81
CA ALA A 22 10.72 -0.72 6.87
C ALA A 22 11.81 0.10 7.55
N ARG A 23 11.55 0.59 8.75
CA ARG A 23 12.54 1.34 9.53
C ARG A 23 13.66 0.43 10.01
N GLU A 24 13.32 -0.76 10.50
CA GLU A 24 14.31 -1.75 10.97
C GLU A 24 15.21 -2.25 9.82
N ALA A 25 14.64 -2.51 8.67
CA ALA A 25 15.33 -3.08 7.52
C ALA A 25 15.85 -2.04 6.52
N HIS A 26 15.64 -0.75 6.78
CA HIS A 26 16.05 0.36 5.91
C HIS A 26 15.48 0.26 4.49
N TRP A 27 14.20 -0.05 4.39
CA TRP A 27 13.51 -0.09 3.09
C TRP A 27 13.43 1.32 2.48
N VAL A 28 13.24 1.37 1.16
CA VAL A 28 13.15 2.63 0.40
C VAL A 28 11.97 3.49 0.81
N VAL A 29 10.88 2.89 1.27
CA VAL A 29 9.68 3.58 1.78
C VAL A 29 9.48 3.18 3.23
N ARG A 30 9.20 4.12 4.11
CA ARG A 30 9.17 3.87 5.58
C ARG A 30 7.94 4.43 6.28
N GLU A 31 7.17 5.29 5.62
CA GLU A 31 6.05 5.98 6.26
C GLU A 31 4.71 5.31 5.94
N ASP A 32 3.79 5.33 6.90
CA ASP A 32 2.48 4.72 6.77
C ASP A 32 1.69 5.28 5.58
N HIS A 33 1.74 6.59 5.36
CA HIS A 33 1.03 7.22 4.23
C HIS A 33 1.60 6.79 2.87
N CYS A 34 2.89 6.48 2.81
CA CYS A 34 3.50 5.96 1.59
C CYS A 34 3.06 4.53 1.31
N PHE A 35 2.99 3.67 2.34
CA PHE A 35 2.45 2.32 2.20
C PHE A 35 0.98 2.36 1.80
N GLY A 36 0.21 3.27 2.38
CA GLY A 36 -1.19 3.45 2.01
C GLY A 36 -1.35 3.79 0.53
N ARG A 37 -0.56 4.73 0.02
CA ARG A 37 -0.55 5.09 -1.40
C ARG A 37 -0.23 3.89 -2.28
N ILE A 38 0.85 3.19 -1.96
CA ILE A 38 1.32 2.04 -2.76
C ILE A 38 0.29 0.92 -2.79
N VAL A 39 -0.23 0.55 -1.64
CA VAL A 39 -1.21 -0.55 -1.54
C VAL A 39 -2.52 -0.18 -2.23
N LEU A 40 -3.03 1.04 -2.03
CA LEU A 40 -4.26 1.48 -2.67
C LEU A 40 -4.12 1.59 -4.18
N ASP A 41 -3.06 2.23 -4.66
CA ASP A 41 -2.81 2.35 -6.10
C ASP A 41 -2.70 0.97 -6.75
N SER A 42 -1.95 0.07 -6.13
CA SER A 42 -1.77 -1.30 -6.66
C SER A 42 -3.07 -2.10 -6.65
N THR A 43 -3.93 -1.87 -5.65
CA THR A 43 -5.22 -2.56 -5.54
C THR A 43 -6.20 -2.10 -6.63
N VAL A 44 -6.26 -0.79 -6.89
CA VAL A 44 -7.20 -0.25 -7.89
C VAL A 44 -6.62 -0.21 -9.31
N GLY A 45 -5.32 -0.44 -9.46
CA GLY A 45 -4.66 -0.47 -10.76
C GLY A 45 -4.42 0.90 -11.38
N GLY A 46 -4.15 1.91 -10.56
CA GLY A 46 -3.91 3.28 -10.97
C GLY A 46 -3.80 4.19 -9.77
N CYS A 47 -3.79 5.51 -9.99
CA CYS A 47 -3.85 6.46 -8.87
C CYS A 47 -5.19 6.32 -8.16
N TRP A 48 -5.20 6.01 -6.87
CA TRP A 48 -6.46 5.79 -6.15
C TRP A 48 -7.34 7.04 -6.08
N TYR A 49 -6.78 8.23 -6.28
CA TYR A 49 -7.52 9.49 -6.35
C TYR A 49 -8.57 9.48 -7.46
N ASP A 50 -8.35 8.70 -8.52
CA ASP A 50 -9.26 8.62 -9.66
C ASP A 50 -10.41 7.63 -9.45
N VAL A 51 -10.33 6.82 -8.41
CA VAL A 51 -11.29 5.73 -8.13
C VAL A 51 -12.05 5.95 -6.83
N LEU A 52 -11.36 6.46 -5.79
CA LEU A 52 -11.93 6.68 -4.46
C LEU A 52 -12.04 8.17 -4.18
N ASP A 53 -12.93 8.53 -3.26
CA ASP A 53 -13.11 9.92 -2.84
C ASP A 53 -12.02 10.32 -1.83
N ARG A 54 -11.14 11.22 -2.23
CA ARG A 54 -10.05 11.72 -1.38
C ARG A 54 -10.52 12.43 -0.12
N ARG A 55 -11.76 12.96 -0.16
CA ARG A 55 -12.33 13.71 0.97
C ARG A 55 -12.91 12.80 2.05
N ARG A 56 -13.09 11.52 1.74
CA ARG A 56 -13.62 10.54 2.69
C ARG A 56 -12.48 9.72 3.30
N SER A 57 -12.31 9.87 4.60
CA SER A 57 -11.22 9.21 5.32
C SER A 57 -11.79 8.16 6.29
N PRO A 58 -11.14 7.01 6.42
CA PRO A 58 -9.95 6.60 5.68
C PRO A 58 -10.31 6.07 4.29
N ALA A 59 -9.44 6.31 3.32
CA ALA A 59 -9.68 5.90 1.94
C ALA A 59 -9.90 4.40 1.79
N PHE A 60 -9.12 3.57 2.50
CA PHE A 60 -9.22 2.11 2.41
C PHE A 60 -10.60 1.58 2.85
N ALA A 61 -11.34 2.31 3.65
CA ALA A 61 -12.70 1.90 4.05
C ALA A 61 -13.70 1.98 2.89
N GLN A 62 -13.34 2.63 1.78
CA GLN A 62 -14.17 2.70 0.57
C GLN A 62 -14.00 1.49 -0.34
N LEU A 63 -12.99 0.66 -0.10
CA LEU A 63 -12.77 -0.57 -0.89
C LEU A 63 -13.88 -1.57 -0.59
N ASP A 64 -14.31 -2.31 -1.62
CA ASP A 64 -15.23 -3.43 -1.40
C ASP A 64 -14.46 -4.63 -0.80
N ASP A 65 -15.18 -5.70 -0.46
CA ASP A 65 -14.59 -6.85 0.21
C ASP A 65 -13.52 -7.55 -0.64
N GLU A 66 -13.73 -7.62 -1.94
CA GLU A 66 -12.76 -8.21 -2.87
C GLU A 66 -11.50 -7.36 -2.95
N GLN A 67 -11.66 -6.05 -3.08
CA GLN A 67 -10.53 -5.11 -3.09
C GLN A 67 -9.77 -5.14 -1.76
N LEU A 68 -10.47 -5.20 -0.63
CA LEU A 68 -9.84 -5.32 0.69
C LEU A 68 -9.04 -6.61 0.82
N THR A 69 -9.57 -7.71 0.32
CA THR A 69 -8.85 -8.99 0.32
C THR A 69 -7.55 -8.87 -0.49
N THR A 70 -7.63 -8.26 -1.66
CA THR A 70 -6.45 -8.02 -2.51
C THR A 70 -5.44 -7.11 -1.81
N ALA A 71 -5.90 -6.03 -1.19
CA ALA A 71 -5.04 -5.07 -0.50
C ALA A 71 -4.30 -5.73 0.67
N VAL A 72 -5.00 -6.52 1.48
CA VAL A 72 -4.41 -7.24 2.61
C VAL A 72 -3.38 -8.26 2.10
N ALA A 73 -3.72 -9.04 1.08
CA ALA A 73 -2.81 -10.02 0.50
C ALA A 73 -1.54 -9.35 -0.04
N LEU A 74 -1.68 -8.20 -0.69
CA LEU A 74 -0.55 -7.45 -1.22
C LEU A 74 0.34 -6.91 -0.09
N ALA A 75 -0.26 -6.37 0.95
CA ALA A 75 0.47 -5.87 2.12
C ALA A 75 1.26 -7.01 2.80
N GLU A 76 0.65 -8.19 2.91
CA GLU A 76 1.33 -9.37 3.46
C GLU A 76 2.49 -9.83 2.57
N ARG A 77 2.34 -9.75 1.26
CA ARG A 77 3.44 -10.04 0.32
C ARG A 77 4.59 -9.07 0.50
N VAL A 78 4.31 -7.78 0.66
CA VAL A 78 5.36 -6.78 0.91
C VAL A 78 6.10 -7.10 2.20
N LEU A 79 5.37 -7.47 3.24
CA LEU A 79 6.00 -7.83 4.52
C LEU A 79 6.93 -9.04 4.37
N ALA A 80 6.53 -10.03 3.59
CA ALA A 80 7.30 -11.26 3.37
C ALA A 80 8.47 -11.07 2.40
N GLU A 81 8.26 -10.35 1.29
CA GLU A 81 9.25 -10.20 0.22
C GLU A 81 10.17 -9.01 0.40
N GLY A 82 9.71 -7.98 1.10
CA GLY A 82 10.52 -6.83 1.48
C GLY A 82 10.80 -5.83 0.37
N ASP A 83 11.95 -5.19 0.46
CA ASP A 83 12.33 -4.05 -0.36
C ASP A 83 12.26 -4.29 -1.89
N PRO A 84 12.67 -5.45 -2.43
CA PRO A 84 12.58 -5.65 -3.89
C PRO A 84 11.16 -5.51 -4.43
N LEU A 85 10.17 -6.12 -3.79
CA LEU A 85 8.77 -5.97 -4.21
C LEU A 85 8.30 -4.54 -3.97
N LEU A 86 8.65 -3.96 -2.83
CA LEU A 86 8.25 -2.60 -2.48
C LEU A 86 8.75 -1.60 -3.53
N ARG A 87 9.97 -1.74 -4.02
CA ARG A 87 10.53 -0.88 -5.07
C ARG A 87 9.73 -0.96 -6.36
N GLU A 88 9.32 -2.16 -6.76
CA GLU A 88 8.50 -2.36 -7.95
C GLU A 88 7.14 -1.67 -7.80
N LEU A 89 6.49 -1.90 -6.68
CA LEU A 89 5.16 -1.33 -6.42
C LEU A 89 5.21 0.20 -6.29
N ASP A 90 6.23 0.73 -5.63
CA ASP A 90 6.43 2.16 -5.50
C ASP A 90 6.65 2.81 -6.86
N ALA A 91 7.53 2.23 -7.68
CA ALA A 91 7.80 2.73 -9.02
C ALA A 91 6.54 2.73 -9.89
N GLN A 92 5.75 1.65 -9.83
CA GLN A 92 4.50 1.56 -10.58
C GLN A 92 3.48 2.60 -10.11
N SER A 93 3.31 2.76 -8.80
CA SER A 93 2.42 3.76 -8.22
C SER A 93 2.80 5.17 -8.67
N LEU A 94 4.08 5.49 -8.60
CA LEU A 94 4.58 6.80 -9.03
C LEU A 94 4.42 7.02 -10.54
N ALA A 95 4.62 5.96 -11.35
CA ALA A 95 4.42 6.04 -12.79
C ALA A 95 2.96 6.40 -13.14
N TRP A 96 2.00 5.80 -12.45
CA TRP A 96 0.57 6.14 -12.63
C TRP A 96 0.27 7.61 -12.30
N ARG A 97 1.13 8.24 -11.50
CA ARG A 97 0.99 9.65 -11.08
C ARG A 97 1.88 10.59 -11.91
N GLY A 98 2.57 10.07 -12.92
CA GLY A 98 3.49 10.84 -13.74
C GLY A 98 4.74 11.27 -13.01
N LYS A 99 5.15 10.53 -11.99
CA LYS A 99 6.31 10.81 -11.15
C LYS A 99 7.39 9.74 -11.29
N ARG A 100 8.61 10.08 -10.88
CA ARG A 100 9.74 9.14 -10.86
C ARG A 100 10.08 8.77 -9.42
N PRO A 101 10.56 7.53 -9.17
CA PRO A 101 11.02 7.14 -7.84
C PRO A 101 12.20 8.00 -7.39
N LYS A 102 12.22 8.37 -6.12
CA LYS A 102 13.38 9.06 -5.50
C LYS A 102 14.55 8.10 -5.34
N HIS A 103 14.26 6.80 -5.24
CA HIS A 103 15.24 5.74 -5.05
C HIS A 103 15.04 4.70 -6.16
N PRO A 104 15.56 4.96 -7.38
CA PRO A 104 15.39 4.02 -8.48
C PRO A 104 16.06 2.68 -8.15
N ALA A 105 15.47 1.60 -8.66
CA ALA A 105 16.06 0.27 -8.54
C ALA A 105 17.42 0.28 -9.26
N ALA A 106 18.40 -0.29 -8.58
CA ALA A 106 19.74 -0.37 -9.15
C ALA A 106 19.76 -1.37 -10.33
#